data_42682079cfeeadc9782c8f6f1380367e
#
_entry.id   42682079cfeeadc9782c8f6f1380367e
#
_cell.length_a   1.000
_cell.length_b   1.000
_cell.length_c   1.000
_cell.angle_alpha   90.00
_cell.angle_beta   90.00
_cell.angle_gamma   90.00
#
_symmetry.space_group_name_H-M   'P 1'
#
loop_
_entity.id
_entity.type
_entity.pdbx_description
1 polymer ?
#
loop_
_entity_poly.entity_id
_entity_poly.type
_entity_poly.pdbx_seq_one_letter_code
_entity_poly.pdbx_strand_id
1 'polypeptide(L)'
;MHDASRHTSLNNAMNPNSFDSPNNPAQTIVNAVDQWHRTLSEQGNTLFPQPLHRQWVDFDPVHYFTLLPQLQPPAGRVLDWLYVGNRNGWPFLYWRDAQAAPHIQSEQLYQEPGWMHDQNMQQAITEPVQTDGSALGYLQLVLFRLKAGLTLLRWHSAYKSVTLLCNQKELQDQISHQSSKQHFTQNMNADTARAAMALDVTPTVDLSDPHTARVSLTRFSQWGGFYRQTWAMNRQGPHALMLEHEVKQVHYDCGVIF
;
A
#
# COMPACT_ATOMS: atom_id res chain seq x y z
N MET A 1 56.79 -4.83 -29.06
CA MET A 1 55.51 -4.15 -29.11
C MET A 1 54.44 -5.14 -28.75
N HIS A 2 54.06 -5.22 -27.49
CA HIS A 2 52.97 -6.06 -27.02
C HIS A 2 51.86 -5.14 -26.50
N ASP A 3 50.77 -5.12 -27.23
CA ASP A 3 49.56 -4.39 -26.86
C ASP A 3 48.72 -5.28 -25.95
N ALA A 4 48.62 -4.89 -24.71
CA ALA A 4 47.81 -5.58 -23.69
C ALA A 4 46.48 -4.83 -23.55
N SER A 5 45.49 -5.20 -24.36
CA SER A 5 44.10 -4.79 -24.22
C SER A 5 43.51 -5.35 -22.90
N ARG A 6 43.39 -4.47 -21.90
CA ARG A 6 42.67 -4.73 -20.66
C ARG A 6 41.17 -4.76 -20.95
N HIS A 7 40.58 -5.93 -21.01
CA HIS A 7 39.15 -6.12 -20.86
C HIS A 7 38.77 -5.89 -19.40
N THR A 8 38.28 -4.70 -19.11
CA THR A 8 37.55 -4.40 -17.86
C THR A 8 36.14 -4.99 -18.02
N SER A 9 35.95 -6.21 -17.55
CA SER A 9 34.61 -6.76 -17.32
C SER A 9 33.98 -6.00 -16.13
N LEU A 10 33.07 -5.10 -16.45
CA LEU A 10 32.15 -4.51 -15.46
C LEU A 10 31.23 -5.62 -14.97
N ASN A 11 31.61 -6.28 -13.87
CA ASN A 11 30.69 -7.06 -13.07
C ASN A 11 29.66 -6.10 -12.47
N ASN A 12 28.54 -5.87 -13.15
CA ASN A 12 27.33 -5.35 -12.54
C ASN A 12 26.81 -6.42 -11.56
N ALA A 13 27.36 -6.44 -10.36
CA ALA A 13 26.74 -7.14 -9.25
C ALA A 13 25.36 -6.47 -9.05
N MET A 14 24.30 -7.15 -9.47
CA MET A 14 22.93 -6.72 -9.17
C MET A 14 22.83 -6.50 -7.66
N ASN A 15 22.48 -5.28 -7.26
CA ASN A 15 22.19 -5.00 -5.87
C ASN A 15 20.98 -5.88 -5.47
N PRO A 16 21.14 -6.85 -4.53
CA PRO A 16 20.06 -7.77 -4.16
C PRO A 16 18.84 -7.05 -3.55
N ASN A 17 18.97 -5.76 -3.27
CA ASN A 17 17.92 -4.89 -2.74
C ASN A 17 17.26 -4.00 -3.81
N SER A 18 17.60 -4.18 -5.10
CA SER A 18 17.00 -3.45 -6.22
C SER A 18 15.86 -4.25 -6.85
N PHE A 19 14.73 -3.58 -7.08
CA PHE A 19 13.54 -4.13 -7.73
C PHE A 19 13.46 -3.73 -9.22
N ASP A 20 14.59 -3.48 -9.87
CA ASP A 20 14.72 -3.04 -11.28
C ASP A 20 14.50 -4.14 -12.34
N SER A 21 13.97 -5.28 -11.96
CA SER A 21 13.71 -6.39 -12.89
C SER A 21 12.40 -6.18 -13.66
N PRO A 22 12.30 -6.61 -14.94
CA PRO A 22 11.03 -6.69 -15.67
C PRO A 22 9.96 -7.53 -14.94
N ASN A 23 10.39 -8.50 -14.16
CA ASN A 23 9.57 -9.32 -13.27
C ASN A 23 9.67 -8.82 -11.82
N ASN A 24 9.54 -7.53 -11.61
CA ASN A 24 9.62 -6.89 -10.30
C ASN A 24 8.64 -7.54 -9.31
N PRO A 25 9.11 -8.26 -8.27
CA PRO A 25 8.23 -8.94 -7.32
C PRO A 25 7.35 -7.94 -6.55
N ALA A 26 7.81 -6.72 -6.35
CA ALA A 26 7.02 -5.67 -5.70
C ALA A 26 5.75 -5.34 -6.50
N GLN A 27 5.89 -5.18 -7.83
CA GLN A 27 4.74 -4.88 -8.69
C GLN A 27 3.77 -6.06 -8.77
N THR A 28 4.29 -7.29 -8.86
CA THR A 28 3.45 -8.50 -8.87
C THR A 28 2.57 -8.56 -7.60
N ILE A 29 3.15 -8.27 -6.44
CA ILE A 29 2.44 -8.26 -5.16
C ILE A 29 1.42 -7.11 -5.10
N VAL A 30 1.80 -5.89 -5.49
CA VAL A 30 0.88 -4.75 -5.55
C VAL A 30 -0.32 -5.07 -6.43
N ASN A 31 -0.08 -5.64 -7.62
CA ASN A 31 -1.15 -5.99 -8.55
C ASN A 31 -2.08 -7.07 -7.98
N ALA A 32 -1.55 -8.06 -7.27
CA ALA A 32 -2.36 -9.10 -6.62
C ALA A 32 -3.27 -8.53 -5.54
N VAL A 33 -2.73 -7.65 -4.68
CA VAL A 33 -3.52 -6.95 -3.64
C VAL A 33 -4.58 -6.05 -4.27
N ASP A 34 -4.22 -5.27 -5.31
CA ASP A 34 -5.16 -4.37 -5.98
C ASP A 34 -6.25 -5.12 -6.74
N GLN A 35 -5.93 -6.26 -7.34
CA GLN A 35 -6.92 -7.12 -7.98
C GLN A 35 -7.91 -7.70 -6.95
N TRP A 36 -7.41 -8.18 -5.83
CA TRP A 36 -8.27 -8.66 -4.75
C TRP A 36 -9.18 -7.55 -4.21
N HIS A 37 -8.66 -6.36 -3.95
CA HIS A 37 -9.45 -5.21 -3.52
C HIS A 37 -10.53 -4.81 -4.52
N ARG A 38 -10.24 -4.86 -5.83
CA ARG A 38 -11.25 -4.61 -6.87
C ARG A 38 -12.39 -5.62 -6.82
N THR A 39 -12.06 -6.91 -6.74
CA THR A 39 -13.07 -7.98 -6.63
C THR A 39 -13.98 -7.77 -5.43
N LEU A 40 -13.41 -7.41 -4.27
CA LEU A 40 -14.20 -7.10 -3.07
C LEU A 40 -15.07 -5.85 -3.26
N SER A 41 -14.54 -4.82 -3.88
CA SER A 41 -15.28 -3.56 -4.12
C SER A 41 -16.44 -3.77 -5.10
N GLU A 42 -16.28 -4.62 -6.09
CA GLU A 42 -17.36 -5.01 -7.01
C GLU A 42 -18.49 -5.73 -6.27
N GLN A 43 -18.17 -6.68 -5.37
CA GLN A 43 -19.16 -7.32 -4.50
C GLN A 43 -19.87 -6.29 -3.60
N GLY A 44 -19.11 -5.38 -2.96
CA GLY A 44 -19.64 -4.34 -2.10
C GLY A 44 -20.57 -3.36 -2.84
N ASN A 45 -20.28 -3.02 -4.08
CA ASN A 45 -21.10 -2.10 -4.89
C ASN A 45 -22.49 -2.64 -5.21
N THR A 46 -22.67 -3.96 -5.32
CA THR A 46 -23.99 -4.57 -5.54
C THR A 46 -24.93 -4.40 -4.35
N LEU A 47 -24.39 -4.10 -3.17
CA LEU A 47 -25.12 -3.95 -1.92
C LEU A 47 -25.49 -2.49 -1.59
N PHE A 48 -25.08 -1.52 -2.42
CA PHE A 48 -25.48 -0.11 -2.24
C PHE A 48 -26.99 0.07 -2.55
N PRO A 49 -27.78 0.84 -1.77
CA PRO A 49 -27.37 1.77 -0.70
C PRO A 49 -27.40 1.19 0.73
N GLN A 50 -27.56 -0.11 0.91
CA GLN A 50 -27.64 -0.74 2.23
C GLN A 50 -26.34 -0.56 3.03
N PRO A 51 -26.42 -0.50 4.38
CA PRO A 51 -25.22 -0.59 5.23
C PRO A 51 -24.45 -1.88 4.90
N LEU A 52 -23.14 -1.82 4.82
CA LEU A 52 -22.32 -2.98 4.52
C LEU A 52 -22.19 -3.82 5.80
N HIS A 53 -22.78 -4.99 5.79
CA HIS A 53 -22.63 -5.96 6.87
C HIS A 53 -21.55 -6.98 6.53
N ARG A 54 -20.77 -7.38 7.52
CA ARG A 54 -19.74 -8.42 7.41
C ARG A 54 -20.24 -9.69 6.70
N GLN A 55 -21.52 -10.06 6.89
CA GLN A 55 -22.13 -11.26 6.31
C GLN A 55 -22.34 -11.19 4.79
N TRP A 56 -22.25 -10.01 4.19
CA TRP A 56 -22.58 -9.79 2.78
C TRP A 56 -21.36 -9.65 1.88
N VAL A 57 -20.15 -9.62 2.46
CA VAL A 57 -18.91 -9.47 1.71
C VAL A 57 -17.94 -10.53 2.19
N ASP A 58 -17.42 -11.29 1.25
CA ASP A 58 -16.38 -12.30 1.50
C ASP A 58 -15.00 -11.64 1.65
N PHE A 59 -14.88 -10.80 2.69
CA PHE A 59 -13.63 -10.16 3.04
C PHE A 59 -13.02 -10.85 4.26
N ASP A 60 -11.97 -11.63 3.99
CA ASP A 60 -11.11 -12.19 5.03
C ASP A 60 -9.76 -11.45 5.03
N PRO A 61 -9.48 -10.58 6.00
CA PRO A 61 -8.22 -9.84 6.03
C PRO A 61 -6.99 -10.73 6.29
N VAL A 62 -7.15 -11.96 6.75
CA VAL A 62 -6.05 -12.94 6.86
C VAL A 62 -5.44 -13.23 5.49
N HIS A 63 -6.20 -13.07 4.42
CA HIS A 63 -5.73 -13.24 3.05
C HIS A 63 -4.56 -12.32 2.67
N TYR A 64 -4.38 -11.20 3.35
CA TYR A 64 -3.16 -10.39 3.17
C TYR A 64 -1.88 -11.20 3.37
N PHE A 65 -1.84 -12.14 4.32
CA PHE A 65 -0.65 -12.96 4.58
C PHE A 65 -0.43 -14.05 3.54
N THR A 66 -1.44 -14.38 2.73
CA THR A 66 -1.29 -15.20 1.53
C THR A 66 -0.66 -14.39 0.39
N LEU A 67 -1.06 -13.13 0.23
CA LEU A 67 -0.56 -12.23 -0.82
C LEU A 67 0.81 -11.63 -0.47
N LEU A 68 1.15 -11.56 0.82
CA LEU A 68 2.37 -10.99 1.39
C LEU A 68 3.12 -12.07 2.17
N PRO A 69 3.66 -13.09 1.50
CA PRO A 69 4.13 -14.33 2.14
C PRO A 69 5.38 -14.18 3.02
N GLN A 70 6.10 -13.05 2.96
CA GLN A 70 7.21 -12.74 3.87
C GLN A 70 6.72 -12.13 5.20
N LEU A 71 5.40 -11.92 5.35
CA LEU A 71 4.80 -11.45 6.59
C LEU A 71 4.15 -12.59 7.36
N GLN A 72 4.23 -12.52 8.68
CA GLN A 72 3.57 -13.45 9.58
C GLN A 72 2.72 -12.69 10.59
N PRO A 73 1.47 -13.13 10.83
CA PRO A 73 0.65 -12.56 11.89
C PRO A 73 1.28 -12.81 13.27
N PRO A 74 0.99 -11.97 14.27
CA PRO A 74 1.44 -12.21 15.64
C PRO A 74 0.83 -13.50 16.17
N ALA A 75 1.62 -14.27 16.93
CA ALA A 75 1.21 -15.56 17.48
C ALA A 75 -0.06 -15.44 18.33
N GLY A 76 -1.01 -16.34 18.13
CA GLY A 76 -2.28 -16.38 18.88
C GLY A 76 -3.27 -15.27 18.53
N ARG A 77 -2.99 -14.45 17.50
CA ARG A 77 -3.86 -13.39 17.04
C ARG A 77 -4.37 -13.65 15.62
N VAL A 78 -5.56 -13.12 15.32
CA VAL A 78 -6.17 -13.16 13.99
C VAL A 78 -6.52 -11.73 13.59
N LEU A 79 -6.16 -11.36 12.37
CA LEU A 79 -6.58 -10.08 11.79
C LEU A 79 -8.07 -10.19 11.45
N ASP A 80 -8.83 -9.26 11.97
CA ASP A 80 -10.29 -9.23 11.80
C ASP A 80 -10.74 -7.83 11.41
N TRP A 81 -12.02 -7.65 11.09
CA TRP A 81 -12.52 -6.39 10.59
C TRP A 81 -13.95 -6.08 10.98
N LEU A 82 -14.25 -4.80 10.97
CA LEU A 82 -15.60 -4.25 11.05
C LEU A 82 -15.78 -3.20 9.97
N TYR A 83 -17.01 -3.01 9.53
CA TYR A 83 -17.29 -1.91 8.62
C TYR A 83 -17.76 -0.68 9.41
N VAL A 84 -17.04 0.44 9.23
CA VAL A 84 -17.33 1.70 9.92
C VAL A 84 -18.02 2.65 8.96
N GLY A 85 -19.18 3.16 9.36
CA GLY A 85 -19.96 4.13 8.59
C GLY A 85 -20.90 3.51 7.55
N ASN A 86 -21.91 4.28 7.15
CA ASN A 86 -22.94 3.84 6.20
C ASN A 86 -22.62 4.29 4.78
N ARG A 87 -22.51 5.62 4.57
CA ARG A 87 -22.26 6.20 3.23
C ARG A 87 -20.79 6.47 2.98
N ASN A 88 -20.05 6.87 4.00
CA ASN A 88 -18.62 7.20 3.95
C ASN A 88 -17.81 6.13 4.68
N GLY A 89 -18.04 4.86 4.34
CA GLY A 89 -17.53 3.76 5.11
C GLY A 89 -16.23 3.15 4.57
N TRP A 90 -15.54 2.50 5.45
CA TRP A 90 -14.36 1.69 5.18
C TRP A 90 -14.23 0.53 6.16
N PRO A 91 -13.52 -0.57 5.83
CA PRO A 91 -13.23 -1.62 6.78
C PRO A 91 -12.22 -1.12 7.81
N PHE A 92 -12.54 -1.32 9.05
CA PHE A 92 -11.67 -1.10 10.19
C PHE A 92 -11.04 -2.43 10.58
N LEU A 93 -9.71 -2.54 10.49
CA LEU A 93 -8.96 -3.75 10.80
C LEU A 93 -8.45 -3.71 12.25
N TYR A 94 -8.46 -4.87 12.91
CA TYR A 94 -7.96 -5.02 14.29
C TYR A 94 -7.47 -6.44 14.54
N TRP A 95 -6.56 -6.58 15.50
CA TRP A 95 -6.15 -7.89 15.99
C TRP A 95 -7.06 -8.35 17.11
N ARG A 96 -7.60 -9.56 17.00
CA ARG A 96 -8.28 -10.24 18.09
C ARG A 96 -7.51 -11.49 18.52
N ASP A 97 -7.77 -11.97 19.72
CA ASP A 97 -7.34 -13.29 20.12
C ASP A 97 -7.97 -14.35 19.21
N ALA A 98 -7.21 -15.35 18.79
CA ALA A 98 -7.69 -16.39 17.88
C ALA A 98 -8.85 -17.22 18.50
N GLN A 99 -8.93 -17.30 19.83
CA GLN A 99 -10.00 -17.97 20.56
C GLN A 99 -11.20 -17.07 20.86
N ALA A 100 -11.06 -15.75 20.72
CA ALA A 100 -12.17 -14.83 20.94
C ALA A 100 -13.15 -14.83 19.76
N ALA A 101 -14.43 -14.61 20.03
CA ALA A 101 -15.42 -14.40 18.99
C ALA A 101 -15.16 -13.08 18.23
N PRO A 102 -15.44 -13.02 16.92
CA PRO A 102 -15.37 -11.78 16.17
C PRO A 102 -16.36 -10.74 16.72
N HIS A 103 -15.96 -9.46 16.72
CA HIS A 103 -16.90 -8.38 16.99
C HIS A 103 -17.94 -8.31 15.85
N ILE A 104 -19.21 -8.18 16.23
CA ILE A 104 -20.33 -8.16 15.27
C ILE A 104 -20.74 -6.72 14.94
N GLN A 105 -20.52 -5.75 15.85
CA GLN A 105 -20.96 -4.37 15.73
C GLN A 105 -19.80 -3.40 15.99
N SER A 106 -19.74 -2.34 15.18
CA SER A 106 -18.75 -1.27 15.30
C SER A 106 -18.85 -0.51 16.64
N GLU A 107 -20.05 -0.42 17.22
CA GLU A 107 -20.32 0.31 18.46
C GLU A 107 -19.49 -0.20 19.65
N GLN A 108 -19.15 -1.49 19.66
CA GLN A 108 -18.32 -2.06 20.72
C GLN A 108 -16.87 -1.55 20.70
N LEU A 109 -16.35 -1.21 19.52
CA LEU A 109 -14.99 -0.68 19.36
C LEU A 109 -14.93 0.85 19.56
N TYR A 110 -16.02 1.58 19.33
CA TYR A 110 -16.08 3.02 19.53
C TYR A 110 -15.93 3.44 21.00
N GLN A 111 -16.15 2.52 21.93
CA GLN A 111 -16.06 2.79 23.37
C GLN A 111 -14.63 2.65 23.91
N GLU A 112 -13.70 2.12 23.14
CA GLU A 112 -12.29 2.00 23.56
C GLU A 112 -11.51 3.28 23.21
N PRO A 113 -10.92 3.96 24.21
CA PRO A 113 -10.15 5.18 23.96
C PRO A 113 -8.96 4.95 23.02
N GLY A 114 -8.82 5.75 21.97
CA GLY A 114 -7.66 5.77 21.10
C GLY A 114 -7.79 5.05 19.75
N TRP A 115 -8.88 4.35 19.50
CA TRP A 115 -9.09 3.59 18.26
C TRP A 115 -9.47 4.42 17.02
N MET A 116 -9.90 5.67 17.21
CA MET A 116 -10.58 6.47 16.18
C MET A 116 -9.66 7.26 15.23
N HIS A 117 -8.35 7.26 15.41
CA HIS A 117 -7.45 7.95 14.49
C HIS A 117 -6.84 6.98 13.48
N ASP A 118 -7.05 7.23 12.19
CA ASP A 118 -6.53 6.42 11.07
C ASP A 118 -5.05 6.03 11.24
N GLN A 119 -4.22 6.94 11.72
CA GLN A 119 -2.79 6.68 11.93
C GLN A 119 -2.54 5.66 13.05
N ASN A 120 -3.28 5.74 14.16
CA ASN A 120 -3.14 4.82 15.28
C ASN A 120 -3.63 3.42 14.92
N MET A 121 -4.74 3.32 14.16
CA MET A 121 -5.24 2.04 13.67
C MET A 121 -4.22 1.36 12.77
N GLN A 122 -3.71 2.08 11.79
CA GLN A 122 -2.74 1.55 10.84
C GLN A 122 -1.45 1.11 11.55
N GLN A 123 -1.00 1.83 12.57
CA GLN A 123 0.14 1.42 13.38
C GLN A 123 -0.19 0.18 14.21
N ALA A 124 -1.34 0.14 14.87
CA ALA A 124 -1.77 -0.97 15.69
C ALA A 124 -1.88 -2.30 14.92
N ILE A 125 -2.24 -2.27 13.64
CA ILE A 125 -2.30 -3.48 12.82
C ILE A 125 -0.94 -3.89 12.23
N THR A 126 0.00 -2.97 12.02
CA THR A 126 1.30 -3.26 11.39
C THR A 126 2.41 -3.57 12.39
N GLU A 127 2.42 -2.90 13.53
CA GLU A 127 3.50 -3.02 14.52
C GLU A 127 3.74 -4.46 15.02
N PRO A 128 2.72 -5.30 15.29
CA PRO A 128 2.94 -6.66 15.77
C PRO A 128 3.25 -7.68 14.67
N VAL A 129 3.15 -7.29 13.38
CA VAL A 129 3.43 -8.18 12.24
C VAL A 129 4.92 -8.48 12.20
N GLN A 130 5.28 -9.74 11.97
CA GLN A 130 6.66 -10.18 11.82
C GLN A 130 7.05 -10.20 10.34
N THR A 131 8.31 -9.86 10.03
CA THR A 131 8.90 -10.05 8.70
C THR A 131 9.96 -11.16 8.74
N ASP A 132 10.30 -11.72 7.58
CA ASP A 132 11.43 -12.65 7.44
C ASP A 132 12.79 -11.94 7.48
N GLY A 133 12.83 -10.62 7.64
CA GLY A 133 14.04 -9.79 7.67
C GLY A 133 14.66 -9.49 6.30
N SER A 134 14.09 -10.01 5.22
CA SER A 134 14.52 -9.72 3.85
C SER A 134 14.09 -8.32 3.39
N ALA A 135 14.75 -7.80 2.34
CA ALA A 135 14.34 -6.56 1.70
C ALA A 135 12.88 -6.62 1.22
N LEU A 136 12.46 -7.78 0.66
CA LEU A 136 11.09 -7.98 0.23
C LEU A 136 10.12 -8.02 1.42
N GLY A 137 10.49 -8.61 2.55
CA GLY A 137 9.69 -8.64 3.76
C GLY A 137 9.41 -7.23 4.31
N TYR A 138 10.43 -6.37 4.38
CA TYR A 138 10.23 -4.98 4.80
C TYR A 138 9.39 -4.17 3.80
N LEU A 139 9.58 -4.40 2.49
CA LEU A 139 8.70 -3.79 1.48
C LEU A 139 7.25 -4.25 1.65
N GLN A 140 7.01 -5.54 1.86
CA GLN A 140 5.66 -6.07 2.09
C GLN A 140 5.02 -5.48 3.35
N LEU A 141 5.78 -5.22 4.40
CA LEU A 141 5.26 -4.58 5.61
C LEU A 141 4.77 -3.15 5.32
N VAL A 142 5.50 -2.38 4.51
CA VAL A 142 5.05 -1.05 4.07
C VAL A 142 3.84 -1.16 3.14
N LEU A 143 3.80 -2.13 2.22
CA LEU A 143 2.62 -2.39 1.38
C LEU A 143 1.40 -2.73 2.23
N PHE A 144 1.55 -3.58 3.25
CA PHE A 144 0.48 -3.89 4.19
C PHE A 144 0.00 -2.62 4.90
N ARG A 145 0.92 -1.80 5.41
CA ARG A 145 0.61 -0.51 6.04
C ARG A 145 -0.22 0.41 5.14
N LEU A 146 0.11 0.47 3.85
CA LEU A 146 -0.50 1.41 2.91
C LEU A 146 -1.80 0.88 2.28
N LYS A 147 -1.96 -0.45 2.19
CA LYS A 147 -3.09 -1.07 1.48
C LYS A 147 -4.12 -1.69 2.41
N ALA A 148 -3.73 -2.11 3.62
CA ALA A 148 -4.67 -2.75 4.54
C ALA A 148 -5.79 -1.78 4.93
N GLY A 149 -7.04 -2.22 4.75
CA GLY A 149 -8.22 -1.39 4.99
C GLY A 149 -8.58 -0.41 3.87
N LEU A 150 -7.83 -0.37 2.75
CA LEU A 150 -8.18 0.46 1.57
C LEU A 150 -9.05 -0.29 0.54
N THR A 151 -9.82 -1.25 0.98
CA THR A 151 -10.86 -1.92 0.17
C THR A 151 -12.25 -1.50 0.63
N LEU A 152 -13.28 -1.77 -0.17
CA LEU A 152 -14.67 -1.47 0.16
C LEU A 152 -14.91 0.00 0.56
N LEU A 153 -14.08 0.91 0.07
CA LEU A 153 -14.20 2.33 0.31
C LEU A 153 -15.46 2.88 -0.38
N ARG A 154 -16.25 3.64 0.36
CA ARG A 154 -17.50 4.21 -0.15
C ARG A 154 -17.49 5.71 -0.11
N TRP A 155 -18.08 6.34 -1.16
CA TRP A 155 -18.31 7.77 -1.25
C TRP A 155 -17.07 8.58 -0.89
N HIS A 156 -17.13 9.48 0.08
CA HIS A 156 -16.01 10.31 0.50
C HIS A 156 -14.78 9.54 0.98
N SER A 157 -14.92 8.29 1.42
CA SER A 157 -13.76 7.48 1.82
C SER A 157 -12.87 7.11 0.63
N ALA A 158 -13.35 7.21 -0.60
CA ALA A 158 -12.58 6.92 -1.82
C ALA A 158 -11.37 7.86 -2.00
N TYR A 159 -11.36 9.06 -1.37
CA TYR A 159 -10.18 9.95 -1.39
C TYR A 159 -8.95 9.34 -0.68
N LYS A 160 -9.17 8.34 0.18
CA LYS A 160 -8.08 7.58 0.84
C LYS A 160 -7.36 6.63 -0.11
N SER A 161 -7.97 6.32 -1.28
CA SER A 161 -7.37 5.39 -2.23
C SER A 161 -6.03 5.91 -2.75
N VAL A 162 -5.05 5.02 -2.79
CA VAL A 162 -3.71 5.29 -3.33
C VAL A 162 -3.33 4.20 -4.31
N THR A 163 -2.66 4.60 -5.39
CA THR A 163 -2.00 3.68 -6.32
C THR A 163 -0.52 3.64 -6.00
N LEU A 164 0.04 2.46 -5.77
CA LEU A 164 1.48 2.28 -5.59
C LEU A 164 2.10 1.95 -6.93
N LEU A 165 3.17 2.66 -7.26
CA LEU A 165 3.87 2.56 -8.54
C LEU A 165 5.25 1.96 -8.27
N CYS A 166 5.53 0.81 -8.88
CA CYS A 166 6.77 0.08 -8.65
C CYS A 166 7.61 -0.11 -9.92
N ASN A 167 7.10 0.30 -11.08
CA ASN A 167 7.84 0.28 -12.35
C ASN A 167 7.31 1.32 -13.33
N GLN A 168 8.08 1.54 -14.40
CA GLN A 168 7.79 2.56 -15.41
C GLN A 168 6.53 2.27 -16.23
N LYS A 169 6.20 1.00 -16.43
CA LYS A 169 4.98 0.61 -17.14
C LYS A 169 3.73 1.04 -16.37
N GLU A 170 3.68 0.75 -15.07
CA GLU A 170 2.54 1.15 -14.23
C GLU A 170 2.41 2.67 -14.13
N LEU A 171 3.54 3.39 -14.09
CA LEU A 171 3.55 4.84 -14.16
C LEU A 171 2.93 5.34 -15.47
N GLN A 172 3.32 4.77 -16.60
CA GLN A 172 2.77 5.11 -17.92
C GLN A 172 1.28 4.82 -18.02
N ASP A 173 0.85 3.65 -17.55
CA ASP A 173 -0.55 3.24 -17.52
C ASP A 173 -1.38 4.20 -16.64
N GLN A 174 -0.85 4.58 -15.47
CA GLN A 174 -1.50 5.54 -14.57
C GLN A 174 -1.64 6.93 -15.20
N ILE A 175 -0.58 7.45 -15.85
CA ILE A 175 -0.61 8.74 -16.55
C ILE A 175 -1.63 8.70 -17.70
N SER A 176 -1.61 7.63 -18.50
CA SER A 176 -2.53 7.46 -19.63
C SER A 176 -3.97 7.43 -19.14
N HIS A 177 -4.26 6.72 -18.06
CA HIS A 177 -5.57 6.68 -17.44
C HIS A 177 -6.03 8.06 -16.96
N GLN A 178 -5.17 8.85 -16.31
CA GLN A 178 -5.52 10.18 -15.84
C GLN A 178 -5.64 11.22 -16.95
N SER A 179 -4.96 11.00 -18.08
CA SER A 179 -5.05 11.89 -19.26
C SER A 179 -6.26 11.64 -20.14
N SER A 180 -6.84 10.43 -20.08
CA SER A 180 -7.96 9.99 -20.94
C SER A 180 -9.33 9.98 -20.24
N LYS A 181 -9.41 10.36 -18.95
CA LYS A 181 -10.68 10.37 -18.20
C LYS A 181 -11.70 11.27 -18.90
N GLN A 182 -12.86 10.70 -19.18
CA GLN A 182 -14.04 11.44 -19.63
C GLN A 182 -15.00 11.57 -18.45
N HIS A 183 -15.55 12.78 -18.25
CA HIS A 183 -16.58 13.16 -17.28
C HIS A 183 -16.10 13.45 -15.84
N PHE A 184 -16.51 14.60 -15.34
CA PHE A 184 -16.46 15.12 -13.96
C PHE A 184 -15.08 15.29 -13.30
N THR A 185 -13.99 14.87 -13.96
CA THR A 185 -12.63 15.03 -13.43
C THR A 185 -11.78 15.87 -14.38
N GLN A 186 -10.84 16.64 -13.83
CA GLN A 186 -9.83 17.30 -14.65
C GLN A 186 -8.82 16.27 -15.16
N ASN A 187 -8.60 16.29 -16.48
CA ASN A 187 -7.56 15.46 -17.07
C ASN A 187 -6.18 15.97 -16.71
N MET A 188 -5.23 15.06 -16.57
CA MET A 188 -3.82 15.42 -16.42
C MET A 188 -3.35 16.12 -17.71
N ASN A 189 -2.85 17.34 -17.57
CA ASN A 189 -2.33 18.09 -18.71
C ASN A 189 -0.96 17.55 -19.18
N ALA A 190 -0.57 17.94 -20.41
CA ALA A 190 0.65 17.41 -21.04
C ALA A 190 1.94 17.73 -20.29
N ASP A 191 2.02 18.87 -19.61
CA ASP A 191 3.23 19.26 -18.86
C ASP A 191 3.34 18.44 -17.57
N THR A 192 2.25 18.25 -16.84
CA THR A 192 2.16 17.37 -15.68
C THR A 192 2.49 15.92 -16.08
N ALA A 193 1.93 15.42 -17.17
CA ALA A 193 2.20 14.08 -17.69
C ALA A 193 3.69 13.90 -18.03
N ARG A 194 4.31 14.88 -18.69
CA ARG A 194 5.75 14.87 -19.02
C ARG A 194 6.62 14.86 -17.77
N ALA A 195 6.30 15.70 -16.79
CA ALA A 195 7.01 15.74 -15.51
C ALA A 195 6.88 14.40 -14.76
N ALA A 196 5.71 13.81 -14.75
CA ALA A 196 5.47 12.52 -14.12
C ALA A 196 6.23 11.37 -14.81
N MET A 197 6.30 11.34 -16.14
CA MET A 197 7.03 10.32 -16.90
C MET A 197 8.54 10.30 -16.61
N ALA A 198 9.11 11.41 -16.11
CA ALA A 198 10.52 11.51 -15.74
C ALA A 198 10.83 10.97 -14.33
N LEU A 199 9.82 10.53 -13.57
CA LEU A 199 10.01 10.01 -12.22
C LEU A 199 10.62 8.60 -12.24
N ASP A 200 11.60 8.35 -11.35
CA ASP A 200 11.97 7.00 -10.95
C ASP A 200 11.00 6.53 -9.87
N VAL A 201 10.19 5.54 -10.21
CA VAL A 201 9.19 4.95 -9.32
C VAL A 201 9.63 3.61 -8.72
N THR A 202 10.83 3.15 -9.04
CA THR A 202 11.37 1.88 -8.55
C THR A 202 11.45 1.91 -7.02
N PRO A 203 10.85 0.95 -6.30
CA PRO A 203 11.02 0.84 -4.86
C PRO A 203 12.46 0.50 -4.50
N THR A 204 12.92 1.01 -3.38
CA THR A 204 14.24 0.67 -2.83
C THR A 204 14.13 0.28 -1.37
N VAL A 205 14.97 -0.66 -0.93
CA VAL A 205 15.08 -1.06 0.47
C VAL A 205 16.53 -0.93 0.88
N ASP A 206 16.80 -0.11 1.90
CA ASP A 206 18.11 0.07 2.49
C ASP A 206 18.20 -0.69 3.81
N LEU A 207 19.11 -1.65 3.88
CA LEU A 207 19.43 -2.48 5.03
C LEU A 207 20.88 -2.25 5.53
N SER A 208 21.51 -1.15 5.15
CA SER A 208 22.88 -0.83 5.55
C SER A 208 23.02 -0.58 7.06
N ASP A 209 21.98 -0.02 7.68
CA ASP A 209 21.91 0.11 9.14
C ASP A 209 21.47 -1.24 9.76
N PRO A 210 22.24 -1.81 10.73
CA PRO A 210 21.90 -3.08 11.35
C PRO A 210 20.61 -3.03 12.21
N HIS A 211 20.16 -1.87 12.60
CA HIS A 211 18.99 -1.68 13.48
C HIS A 211 17.75 -1.16 12.75
N THR A 212 17.94 -0.49 11.63
CA THR A 212 16.86 0.19 10.90
C THR A 212 16.80 -0.28 9.44
N ALA A 213 15.62 -0.63 8.98
CA ALA A 213 15.32 -0.79 7.56
C ALA A 213 14.64 0.47 7.05
N ARG A 214 15.00 0.93 5.84
CA ARG A 214 14.32 2.04 5.15
C ARG A 214 13.77 1.57 3.83
N VAL A 215 12.50 1.83 3.60
CA VAL A 215 11.79 1.48 2.36
C VAL A 215 11.33 2.76 1.70
N SER A 216 11.76 2.99 0.45
CA SER A 216 11.29 4.11 -0.36
C SER A 216 10.44 3.62 -1.51
N LEU A 217 9.28 4.23 -1.72
CA LEU A 217 8.34 3.89 -2.79
C LEU A 217 7.60 5.13 -3.29
N THR A 218 6.99 5.01 -4.47
CA THR A 218 6.18 6.08 -5.07
C THR A 218 4.71 5.72 -4.97
N ARG A 219 3.91 6.66 -4.47
CA ARG A 219 2.45 6.58 -4.49
C ARG A 219 1.85 7.69 -5.35
N PHE A 220 0.71 7.39 -5.95
CA PHE A 220 -0.12 8.36 -6.64
C PHE A 220 -1.47 8.51 -5.91
N SER A 221 -1.95 9.75 -5.82
CA SER A 221 -3.30 10.10 -5.39
C SER A 221 -3.95 11.03 -6.40
N GLN A 222 -5.24 10.84 -6.69
CA GLN A 222 -5.99 11.72 -7.59
C GLN A 222 -6.12 13.16 -7.08
N TRP A 223 -6.01 13.36 -5.76
CA TRP A 223 -6.15 14.65 -5.07
C TRP A 223 -4.82 15.24 -4.59
N GLY A 224 -3.71 14.86 -5.17
CA GLY A 224 -2.43 15.39 -4.74
C GLY A 224 -1.29 15.13 -5.70
N GLY A 225 -1.41 14.10 -6.56
CA GLY A 225 -0.40 13.71 -7.53
C GLY A 225 0.57 12.65 -7.04
N PHE A 226 1.83 12.76 -7.41
CA PHE A 226 2.87 11.77 -7.17
C PHE A 226 3.74 12.16 -5.98
N TYR A 227 3.91 11.20 -5.06
CA TYR A 227 4.70 11.38 -3.83
C TYR A 227 5.73 10.27 -3.72
N ARG A 228 6.97 10.63 -3.40
CA ARG A 228 7.98 9.68 -2.92
C ARG A 228 7.92 9.65 -1.42
N GLN A 229 7.72 8.46 -0.85
CA GLN A 229 7.71 8.22 0.59
C GLN A 229 8.90 7.38 0.99
N THR A 230 9.51 7.69 2.13
CA THR A 230 10.51 6.86 2.80
C THR A 230 9.99 6.49 4.19
N TRP A 231 9.87 5.20 4.43
CA TRP A 231 9.43 4.61 5.68
C TRP A 231 10.62 3.99 6.39
N ALA A 232 10.81 4.33 7.67
CA ALA A 232 11.79 3.71 8.55
C ALA A 232 11.09 2.78 9.55
N MET A 233 11.76 1.68 9.90
CA MET A 233 11.26 0.72 10.87
C MET A 233 12.41 -0.02 11.54
N ASN A 234 12.19 -0.47 12.79
CA ASN A 234 13.13 -1.33 13.48
C ASN A 234 13.26 -2.67 12.76
N ARG A 235 14.48 -3.18 12.60
CA ARG A 235 14.73 -4.50 12.00
C ARG A 235 14.36 -5.65 12.94
N GLN A 236 14.39 -5.41 14.24
CA GLN A 236 13.87 -6.35 15.23
C GLN A 236 12.46 -5.91 15.64
N GLY A 237 11.54 -6.87 15.71
CA GLY A 237 10.17 -6.57 16.15
C GLY A 237 10.08 -6.08 17.61
N PRO A 238 9.07 -5.29 17.97
CA PRO A 238 7.99 -4.83 17.11
C PRO A 238 8.44 -3.81 16.06
N HIS A 239 7.91 -3.95 14.83
CA HIS A 239 8.28 -3.10 13.71
C HIS A 239 7.45 -1.80 13.72
N ALA A 240 7.84 -0.83 14.55
CA ALA A 240 7.22 0.50 14.55
C ALA A 240 7.56 1.24 13.25
N LEU A 241 6.59 1.30 12.31
CA LEU A 241 6.76 2.00 11.04
C LEU A 241 6.56 3.50 11.24
N MET A 242 7.53 4.27 10.79
CA MET A 242 7.50 5.72 10.79
C MET A 242 7.69 6.26 9.37
N LEU A 243 6.80 7.14 8.93
CA LEU A 243 7.01 7.91 7.71
C LEU A 243 8.09 8.95 7.99
N GLU A 244 9.32 8.68 7.53
CA GLU A 244 10.49 9.54 7.76
C GLU A 244 10.48 10.75 6.81
N HIS A 245 10.12 10.50 5.54
CA HIS A 245 10.04 11.55 4.51
C HIS A 245 8.86 11.31 3.57
N GLU A 246 8.16 12.39 3.22
CA GLU A 246 7.23 12.43 2.10
C GLU A 246 7.50 13.67 1.25
N VAL A 247 7.81 13.46 -0.02
CA VAL A 247 8.06 14.54 -0.97
C VAL A 247 7.07 14.45 -2.11
N LYS A 248 6.30 15.53 -2.32
CA LYS A 248 5.46 15.67 -3.51
C LYS A 248 6.37 15.95 -4.70
N GLN A 249 6.47 15.01 -5.63
CA GLN A 249 7.31 15.09 -6.81
C GLN A 249 6.62 15.80 -7.98
N VAL A 250 5.35 15.45 -8.21
CA VAL A 250 4.53 16.09 -9.26
C VAL A 250 3.13 16.31 -8.70
N HIS A 251 2.64 17.55 -8.80
CA HIS A 251 1.29 17.90 -8.38
C HIS A 251 0.28 17.52 -9.45
N TYR A 252 -0.83 16.92 -9.04
CA TYR A 252 -2.03 16.67 -9.84
C TYR A 252 -3.25 16.70 -8.93
N ASP A 253 -4.31 17.33 -9.39
CA ASP A 253 -5.61 17.33 -8.73
C ASP A 253 -6.67 17.04 -9.78
N CYS A 254 -7.51 16.05 -9.52
CA CYS A 254 -8.58 15.66 -10.42
C CYS A 254 -9.76 16.65 -10.45
N GLY A 255 -9.73 17.68 -9.60
CA GLY A 255 -10.75 18.75 -9.54
C GLY A 255 -12.08 18.31 -8.93
N VAL A 256 -12.19 17.10 -8.38
CA VAL A 256 -13.40 16.63 -7.70
C VAL A 256 -13.39 17.10 -6.25
N ILE A 257 -14.41 17.86 -5.89
CA ILE A 257 -14.67 18.28 -4.50
C ILE A 257 -15.88 17.49 -4.02
N PHE A 258 -15.77 16.89 -2.84
CA PHE A 258 -16.86 16.15 -2.21
C PHE A 258 -17.56 16.99 -1.15
#